data_c1ce885a049ae77528b280104721ceab
#
_entry.id   c1ce885a049ae77528b280104721ceab
#
_cell.length_a   1.000
_cell.length_b   1.000
_cell.length_c   1.000
_cell.angle_alpha   90.00
_cell.angle_beta   90.00
_cell.angle_gamma   90.00
#
_symmetry.space_group_name_H-M   'P 1'
#
loop_
_entity.id
_entity.type
_entity.pdbx_description
1 polymer ?
#
loop_
_entity_poly.entity_id
_entity_poly.type
_entity_poly.pdbx_seq_one_letter_code
_entity_poly.pdbx_strand_id
1 'polypeptide(L)'
;MKQKALARIGAAAAAVALAMTACSVSPPALLKADGVERVSAEQSAYPAELAQLRASARKLGGSLLADGGDAGGGNVISSPGSLLIALGMLRAGASGGTAAEMDSVLGLPAEHRDEAFNALQAPLEAFDGDPGAVDEKNPPRRPVLHSANGLFVDKGVPTGEDYLQSLARYYGTGVYPVDFLDEAATSPAIDAWVSKNTGGRIKKAPAQYNRENTFSLLNAVYFASAWNVPFDPADTAELPFTTADGRQISVPTMSGVQDLNFARSGGWQAVDLPYAEGFVMRLVLPDSGTSGPGAQDVADAALALESAAPAPTQLFLPKWDQKSKFDLRKVFASLGLQEMLQTETGFDSIQRGLKIEKAAQSANITVAEKGTIAAAVTQINARAVSGVAAMNEIRFDRPFQYEIVHVETGLPLFMGRVSDPRAAGS
;
A
#
# COMPACT_ATOMS: atom_id res chain seq x y z
N MET A 1 58.86 13.28 -68.04
CA MET A 1 58.73 12.83 -66.68
C MET A 1 57.39 13.41 -66.18
N LYS A 2 56.34 12.62 -66.10
CA LYS A 2 54.96 13.03 -65.90
C LYS A 2 54.49 12.61 -64.51
N GLN A 3 54.19 13.59 -63.65
CA GLN A 3 53.53 13.40 -62.40
C GLN A 3 52.02 13.21 -62.64
N LYS A 4 51.46 12.15 -62.11
CA LYS A 4 50.00 11.88 -62.08
C LYS A 4 49.49 12.35 -60.72
N ALA A 5 48.58 13.33 -60.74
CA ALA A 5 47.78 13.76 -59.60
C ALA A 5 46.62 12.77 -59.39
N LEU A 6 46.48 12.22 -58.18
CA LEU A 6 45.30 11.47 -57.78
C LEU A 6 44.35 12.43 -57.03
N ALA A 7 43.16 12.58 -57.60
CA ALA A 7 42.06 13.29 -56.94
C ALA A 7 41.43 12.32 -55.94
N ARG A 8 41.33 12.77 -54.68
CA ARG A 8 40.55 12.10 -53.61
C ARG A 8 39.17 12.73 -53.57
N ILE A 9 38.16 11.93 -53.91
CA ILE A 9 36.75 12.26 -53.72
C ILE A 9 36.40 11.90 -52.26
N GLY A 10 36.19 12.90 -51.44
CA GLY A 10 35.68 12.73 -50.06
C GLY A 10 34.15 12.62 -50.09
N ALA A 11 33.61 11.47 -49.79
CA ALA A 11 32.19 11.31 -49.53
C ALA A 11 31.89 11.79 -48.09
N ALA A 12 31.17 12.88 -47.94
CA ALA A 12 30.62 13.34 -46.66
C ALA A 12 29.34 12.54 -46.38
N ALA A 13 29.41 11.57 -45.50
CA ALA A 13 28.24 10.92 -44.92
C ALA A 13 27.63 11.82 -43.87
N ALA A 14 26.52 12.47 -44.18
CA ALA A 14 25.71 13.19 -43.21
C ALA A 14 24.91 12.15 -42.36
N ALA A 15 25.38 11.90 -41.15
CA ALA A 15 24.62 11.15 -40.17
C ALA A 15 23.48 12.03 -39.64
N VAL A 16 22.26 11.80 -40.12
CA VAL A 16 21.05 12.37 -39.52
C VAL A 16 20.76 11.61 -38.24
N ALA A 17 21.16 12.12 -37.11
CA ALA A 17 20.72 11.65 -35.80
C ALA A 17 19.26 12.04 -35.62
N LEU A 18 18.32 11.11 -35.85
CA LEU A 18 16.96 11.25 -35.37
C LEU A 18 17.00 11.22 -33.83
N ALA A 19 16.97 12.37 -33.20
CA ALA A 19 16.63 12.49 -31.79
C ALA A 19 15.16 12.06 -31.65
N MET A 20 14.92 10.82 -31.29
CA MET A 20 13.63 10.41 -30.75
C MET A 20 13.45 11.10 -29.41
N THR A 21 12.85 12.29 -29.40
CA THR A 21 12.25 12.85 -28.20
C THR A 21 11.08 11.94 -27.85
N ALA A 22 11.33 10.97 -26.98
CA ALA A 22 10.24 10.29 -26.29
C ALA A 22 9.49 11.38 -25.53
N CYS A 23 8.31 11.77 -25.98
CA CYS A 23 7.41 12.62 -25.22
C CYS A 23 7.05 11.82 -23.97
N SER A 24 7.74 12.07 -22.86
CA SER A 24 7.36 11.52 -21.57
C SER A 24 6.03 12.18 -21.19
N VAL A 25 4.98 11.38 -21.11
CA VAL A 25 3.68 11.86 -20.62
C VAL A 25 3.85 12.24 -19.16
N SER A 26 3.51 13.46 -18.80
CA SER A 26 3.56 13.94 -17.42
C SER A 26 2.29 13.56 -16.66
N PRO A 27 2.41 13.25 -15.36
CA PRO A 27 1.22 13.07 -14.52
C PRO A 27 0.40 14.37 -14.44
N PRO A 28 -0.91 14.31 -14.15
CA PRO A 28 -1.76 15.48 -13.97
C PRO A 28 -1.25 16.37 -12.84
N ALA A 29 -1.44 17.68 -12.97
CA ALA A 29 -1.09 18.64 -11.94
C ALA A 29 -2.12 18.58 -10.79
N LEU A 30 -1.64 18.71 -9.54
CA LEU A 30 -2.47 18.81 -8.36
C LEU A 30 -3.13 20.21 -8.30
N LEU A 31 -4.45 20.26 -8.17
CA LEU A 31 -5.22 21.45 -7.82
C LEU A 31 -5.44 21.45 -6.31
N LYS A 32 -4.86 22.44 -5.62
CA LYS A 32 -4.95 22.62 -4.16
C LYS A 32 -5.36 24.07 -3.87
N ALA A 33 -6.07 24.29 -2.76
CA ALA A 33 -6.39 25.63 -2.30
C ALA A 33 -5.13 26.41 -1.95
N ASP A 34 -4.99 27.61 -2.49
CA ASP A 34 -3.85 28.51 -2.24
C ASP A 34 -3.99 29.18 -0.87
N GLY A 35 -2.84 29.38 -0.19
CA GLY A 35 -2.78 30.12 1.08
C GLY A 35 -3.45 29.43 2.26
N VAL A 36 -3.87 28.17 2.14
CA VAL A 36 -4.43 27.38 3.25
C VAL A 36 -3.32 26.57 3.90
N GLU A 37 -3.02 26.92 5.17
CA GLU A 37 -2.10 26.15 5.99
C GLU A 37 -2.80 24.92 6.57
N ARG A 38 -2.06 23.81 6.65
CA ARG A 38 -2.52 22.60 7.31
C ARG A 38 -2.57 22.83 8.82
N VAL A 39 -3.64 22.38 9.49
CA VAL A 39 -3.76 22.49 10.93
C VAL A 39 -2.73 21.62 11.64
N SER A 40 -2.30 22.06 12.83
CA SER A 40 -1.44 21.26 13.68
C SER A 40 -2.12 19.94 14.06
N ALA A 41 -1.35 18.87 14.08
CA ALA A 41 -1.86 17.53 14.37
C ALA A 41 -1.33 17.07 15.74
N GLU A 42 -2.26 16.82 16.68
CA GLU A 42 -1.96 16.25 17.98
C GLU A 42 -2.75 14.96 18.20
N GLN A 43 -2.07 13.82 18.22
CA GLN A 43 -2.72 12.51 18.43
C GLN A 43 -3.35 12.42 19.82
N SER A 44 -2.72 13.00 20.84
CA SER A 44 -3.22 13.00 22.20
C SER A 44 -4.57 13.70 22.38
N ALA A 45 -4.96 14.55 21.42
CA ALA A 45 -6.25 15.24 21.44
C ALA A 45 -7.43 14.35 20.99
N TYR A 46 -7.16 13.26 20.25
CA TYR A 46 -8.20 12.45 19.58
C TYR A 46 -8.06 10.94 19.82
N PRO A 47 -7.85 10.46 21.06
CA PRO A 47 -7.53 9.03 21.30
C PRO A 47 -8.68 8.09 20.94
N ALA A 48 -9.92 8.49 21.15
CA ALA A 48 -11.12 7.69 20.82
C ALA A 48 -11.34 7.61 19.31
N GLU A 49 -11.24 8.73 18.61
CA GLU A 49 -11.38 8.85 17.17
C GLU A 49 -10.28 8.07 16.44
N LEU A 50 -9.05 8.17 16.91
CA LEU A 50 -7.92 7.39 16.37
C LEU A 50 -8.12 5.87 16.58
N ALA A 51 -8.64 5.45 17.74
CA ALA A 51 -8.99 4.05 17.98
C ALA A 51 -10.08 3.57 17.00
N GLN A 52 -11.08 4.40 16.75
CA GLN A 52 -12.15 4.13 15.81
C GLN A 52 -11.64 4.04 14.36
N LEU A 53 -10.78 4.96 13.92
CA LEU A 53 -10.17 4.93 12.58
C LEU A 53 -9.29 3.67 12.39
N ARG A 54 -8.53 3.24 13.42
CA ARG A 54 -7.78 1.97 13.36
C ARG A 54 -8.69 0.75 13.19
N ALA A 55 -9.80 0.71 13.93
CA ALA A 55 -10.79 -0.35 13.79
C ALA A 55 -11.43 -0.34 12.39
N SER A 56 -11.75 0.84 11.86
CA SER A 56 -12.25 1.03 10.49
C SER A 56 -11.27 0.54 9.44
N ALA A 57 -9.97 0.82 9.58
CA ALA A 57 -8.94 0.32 8.69
C ALA A 57 -8.86 -1.21 8.70
N ARG A 58 -8.90 -1.84 9.89
CA ARG A 58 -8.89 -3.32 9.99
C ARG A 58 -10.15 -3.95 9.38
N LYS A 59 -11.32 -3.37 9.62
CA LYS A 59 -12.58 -3.82 8.99
C LYS A 59 -12.49 -3.77 7.46
N LEU A 60 -12.01 -2.64 6.93
CA LEU A 60 -11.82 -2.46 5.49
C LEU A 60 -10.79 -3.45 4.93
N GLY A 61 -9.68 -3.66 5.62
CA GLY A 61 -8.67 -4.65 5.27
C GLY A 61 -9.21 -6.08 5.25
N GLY A 62 -10.00 -6.46 6.24
CA GLY A 62 -10.68 -7.76 6.28
C GLY A 62 -11.59 -7.96 5.07
N SER A 63 -12.33 -6.94 4.66
CA SER A 63 -13.19 -6.99 3.47
C SER A 63 -12.39 -7.11 2.17
N LEU A 64 -11.26 -6.40 2.05
CA LEU A 64 -10.35 -6.52 0.91
C LEU A 64 -9.72 -7.92 0.84
N LEU A 65 -9.30 -8.50 1.97
CA LEU A 65 -8.75 -9.86 2.02
C LEU A 65 -9.82 -10.92 1.67
N ALA A 66 -11.09 -10.67 2.03
CA ALA A 66 -12.20 -11.56 1.70
C ALA A 66 -12.57 -11.49 0.20
N ASP A 67 -12.53 -10.28 -0.41
CA ASP A 67 -12.74 -10.11 -1.85
C ASP A 67 -11.63 -10.78 -2.67
N GLY A 68 -10.40 -10.73 -2.17
CA GLY A 68 -9.23 -11.35 -2.79
C GLY A 68 -8.69 -10.63 -4.03
N GLY A 69 -9.31 -9.55 -4.48
CA GLY A 69 -8.91 -8.81 -5.69
C GLY A 69 -8.82 -9.71 -6.91
N ASP A 70 -7.81 -9.47 -7.75
CA ASP A 70 -7.51 -10.30 -8.94
C ASP A 70 -6.85 -11.66 -8.60
N ALA A 71 -6.48 -11.88 -7.33
CA ALA A 71 -5.86 -13.12 -6.86
C ALA A 71 -6.87 -14.27 -6.58
N GLY A 72 -8.17 -13.99 -6.58
CA GLY A 72 -9.23 -15.02 -6.50
C GLY A 72 -9.16 -15.95 -5.27
N GLY A 73 -8.69 -15.47 -4.12
CA GLY A 73 -8.56 -16.25 -2.89
C GLY A 73 -7.18 -16.83 -2.63
N GLY A 74 -6.20 -16.59 -3.52
CA GLY A 74 -4.79 -16.95 -3.35
C GLY A 74 -4.03 -15.97 -2.44
N ASN A 75 -2.79 -15.64 -2.83
CA ASN A 75 -2.01 -14.58 -2.19
C ASN A 75 -2.68 -13.23 -2.43
N VAL A 76 -2.86 -12.45 -1.38
CA VAL A 76 -3.49 -11.13 -1.49
C VAL A 76 -2.79 -10.13 -0.59
N ILE A 77 -2.64 -8.91 -1.09
CA ILE A 77 -2.15 -7.76 -0.32
C ILE A 77 -3.03 -6.55 -0.60
N SER A 78 -3.36 -5.81 0.44
CA SER A 78 -4.11 -4.55 0.38
C SER A 78 -3.47 -3.49 1.27
N SER A 79 -3.83 -2.23 1.07
CA SER A 79 -3.45 -1.12 1.94
C SER A 79 -4.69 -0.44 2.51
N PRO A 80 -5.27 -0.99 3.59
CA PRO A 80 -6.51 -0.47 4.16
C PRO A 80 -6.32 0.89 4.83
N GLY A 81 -5.17 1.16 5.44
CA GLY A 81 -4.90 2.45 6.08
C GLY A 81 -4.90 3.60 5.08
N SER A 82 -4.22 3.42 3.95
CA SER A 82 -4.21 4.44 2.90
C SER A 82 -5.58 4.59 2.23
N LEU A 83 -6.30 3.48 2.00
CA LEU A 83 -7.64 3.53 1.42
C LEU A 83 -8.64 4.23 2.35
N LEU A 84 -8.54 4.01 3.67
CA LEU A 84 -9.38 4.70 4.65
C LEU A 84 -9.15 6.21 4.60
N ILE A 85 -7.91 6.66 4.46
CA ILE A 85 -7.57 8.09 4.29
C ILE A 85 -8.21 8.64 2.99
N ALA A 86 -8.11 7.91 1.88
CA ALA A 86 -8.74 8.29 0.62
C ALA A 86 -10.28 8.41 0.74
N LEU A 87 -10.90 7.47 1.47
CA LEU A 87 -12.34 7.53 1.77
C LEU A 87 -12.69 8.68 2.73
N GLY A 88 -11.81 9.03 3.67
CA GLY A 88 -11.94 10.22 4.51
C GLY A 88 -11.94 11.51 3.68
N MET A 89 -11.01 11.61 2.72
CA MET A 89 -10.97 12.73 1.77
C MET A 89 -12.27 12.83 0.96
N LEU A 90 -12.78 11.71 0.44
CA LEU A 90 -14.03 11.66 -0.29
C LEU A 90 -15.22 12.04 0.62
N ARG A 91 -15.23 11.53 1.87
CA ARG A 91 -16.27 11.85 2.86
C ARG A 91 -16.31 13.34 3.23
N ALA A 92 -15.17 14.03 3.23
CA ALA A 92 -15.11 15.47 3.48
C ALA A 92 -15.95 16.28 2.48
N GLY A 93 -16.18 15.75 1.27
CA GLY A 93 -17.05 16.35 0.26
C GLY A 93 -18.43 15.69 0.12
N ALA A 94 -18.75 14.70 0.96
CA ALA A 94 -20.05 14.03 0.92
C ALA A 94 -21.10 14.78 1.75
N SER A 95 -22.37 14.68 1.35
CA SER A 95 -23.50 15.31 2.03
C SER A 95 -24.71 14.38 2.14
N GLY A 96 -25.69 14.75 2.99
CA GLY A 96 -26.98 14.06 3.12
C GLY A 96 -26.85 12.56 3.44
N GLY A 97 -27.63 11.74 2.75
CA GLY A 97 -27.67 10.28 2.90
C GLY A 97 -26.33 9.61 2.60
N THR A 98 -25.62 10.09 1.58
CA THR A 98 -24.29 9.60 1.20
C THR A 98 -23.27 9.75 2.35
N ALA A 99 -23.26 10.92 2.99
CA ALA A 99 -22.39 11.18 4.13
C ALA A 99 -22.72 10.27 5.32
N ALA A 100 -24.02 10.13 5.65
CA ALA A 100 -24.48 9.30 6.76
C ALA A 100 -24.19 7.80 6.53
N GLU A 101 -24.34 7.30 5.30
CA GLU A 101 -23.98 5.94 4.93
C GLU A 101 -22.46 5.70 5.09
N MET A 102 -21.63 6.61 4.58
CA MET A 102 -20.16 6.50 4.71
C MET A 102 -19.75 6.48 6.18
N ASP A 103 -20.26 7.35 7.01
CA ASP A 103 -19.95 7.40 8.46
C ASP A 103 -20.33 6.08 9.14
N SER A 104 -21.54 5.59 8.89
CA SER A 104 -22.06 4.36 9.52
C SER A 104 -21.33 3.10 9.03
N VAL A 105 -21.21 2.93 7.72
CA VAL A 105 -20.64 1.71 7.11
C VAL A 105 -19.16 1.61 7.37
N LEU A 106 -18.42 2.71 7.23
CA LEU A 106 -16.98 2.74 7.47
C LEU A 106 -16.66 2.83 8.97
N GLY A 107 -17.61 3.19 9.82
CA GLY A 107 -17.40 3.40 11.24
C GLY A 107 -16.53 4.63 11.51
N LEU A 108 -16.79 5.73 10.81
CA LEU A 108 -16.02 6.98 10.98
C LEU A 108 -16.46 7.74 12.24
N PRO A 109 -15.56 8.50 12.87
CA PRO A 109 -15.91 9.36 13.99
C PRO A 109 -17.00 10.37 13.65
N ALA A 110 -17.95 10.57 14.55
CA ALA A 110 -19.02 11.54 14.37
C ALA A 110 -18.53 12.98 14.58
N GLU A 111 -17.58 13.16 15.51
CA GLU A 111 -16.96 14.44 15.82
C GLU A 111 -15.45 14.37 15.53
N HIS A 112 -14.81 15.49 15.27
CA HIS A 112 -13.36 15.61 15.05
C HIS A 112 -12.78 14.63 14.01
N ARG A 113 -13.61 14.18 13.06
CA ARG A 113 -13.20 13.19 12.06
C ARG A 113 -11.99 13.64 11.23
N ASP A 114 -12.05 14.85 10.66
CA ASP A 114 -11.00 15.34 9.76
C ASP A 114 -9.73 15.72 10.54
N GLU A 115 -9.89 16.23 11.78
CA GLU A 115 -8.78 16.44 12.71
C GLU A 115 -8.10 15.11 13.09
N ALA A 116 -8.88 14.07 13.35
CA ALA A 116 -8.35 12.74 13.66
C ALA A 116 -7.64 12.11 12.44
N PHE A 117 -8.16 12.28 11.22
CA PHE A 117 -7.44 11.89 10.01
C PHE A 117 -6.12 12.66 9.85
N ASN A 118 -6.11 13.96 10.13
CA ASN A 118 -4.90 14.76 10.12
C ASN A 118 -3.88 14.24 11.15
N ALA A 119 -4.31 14.00 12.39
CA ALA A 119 -3.46 13.46 13.45
C ALA A 119 -2.94 12.06 13.16
N LEU A 120 -3.72 11.22 12.43
CA LEU A 120 -3.32 9.89 12.01
C LEU A 120 -2.23 9.93 10.92
N GLN A 121 -2.30 10.89 10.00
CA GLN A 121 -1.40 10.99 8.84
C GLN A 121 -0.06 11.65 9.16
N ALA A 122 -0.06 12.67 10.02
CA ALA A 122 1.13 13.51 10.26
C ALA A 122 2.39 12.72 10.65
N PRO A 123 2.36 11.72 11.54
CA PRO A 123 3.53 10.91 11.86
C PRO A 123 4.00 10.04 10.69
N LEU A 124 3.08 9.61 9.80
CA LEU A 124 3.41 8.81 8.64
C LEU A 124 4.16 9.62 7.58
N GLU A 125 3.85 10.90 7.44
CA GLU A 125 4.50 11.82 6.51
C GLU A 125 5.99 12.05 6.82
N ALA A 126 6.41 11.81 8.06
CA ALA A 126 7.82 11.83 8.42
C ALA A 126 8.64 10.79 7.66
N PHE A 127 7.99 9.74 7.14
CA PHE A 127 8.60 8.67 6.35
C PHE A 127 8.35 8.82 4.85
N ASP A 128 7.70 9.92 4.42
CA ASP A 128 7.48 10.13 2.98
C ASP A 128 8.80 10.29 2.24
N GLY A 129 8.88 9.71 1.05
CA GLY A 129 10.06 9.73 0.21
C GLY A 129 9.77 9.28 -1.22
N ASP A 130 10.73 9.52 -2.11
CA ASP A 130 10.60 9.14 -3.51
C ASP A 130 10.77 7.61 -3.68
N PRO A 131 9.72 6.86 -4.08
CA PRO A 131 9.83 5.45 -4.36
C PRO A 131 10.86 5.11 -5.44
N GLY A 132 11.06 6.01 -6.41
CA GLY A 132 12.02 5.83 -7.52
C GLY A 132 13.48 5.94 -7.10
N ALA A 133 13.76 6.53 -5.93
CA ALA A 133 15.11 6.68 -5.39
C ALA A 133 15.55 5.50 -4.51
N VAL A 134 14.65 4.56 -4.22
CA VAL A 134 14.96 3.41 -3.33
C VAL A 134 15.80 2.37 -4.05
N ASP A 135 16.96 2.02 -3.46
CA ASP A 135 17.74 0.86 -3.90
C ASP A 135 17.04 -0.43 -3.44
N GLU A 136 16.45 -1.13 -4.40
CA GLU A 136 15.71 -2.37 -4.15
C GLU A 136 16.59 -3.51 -3.61
N LYS A 137 17.90 -3.44 -3.78
CA LYS A 137 18.85 -4.43 -3.27
C LYS A 137 19.25 -4.19 -1.82
N ASN A 138 19.10 -2.95 -1.37
CA ASN A 138 19.47 -2.52 -0.03
C ASN A 138 18.34 -1.69 0.59
N PRO A 139 17.37 -2.33 1.26
CA PRO A 139 16.27 -1.64 1.93
C PRO A 139 16.79 -0.55 2.86
N PRO A 140 16.17 0.63 2.85
CA PRO A 140 16.63 1.73 3.70
C PRO A 140 16.35 1.41 5.17
N ARG A 141 17.29 1.77 6.07
CA ARG A 141 17.06 1.66 7.51
C ARG A 141 15.98 2.64 7.99
N ARG A 142 16.00 3.88 7.47
CA ARG A 142 14.86 4.79 7.62
C ARG A 142 13.81 4.38 6.58
N PRO A 143 12.62 3.94 7.01
CA PRO A 143 11.58 3.52 6.09
C PRO A 143 11.22 4.60 5.08
N VAL A 144 10.89 4.19 3.87
CA VAL A 144 10.24 5.03 2.86
C VAL A 144 8.80 4.54 2.74
N LEU A 145 7.86 5.37 3.20
CA LEU A 145 6.43 5.18 3.03
C LEU A 145 5.90 6.28 2.13
N HIS A 146 5.52 5.94 0.91
CA HIS A 146 4.86 6.88 0.02
C HIS A 146 3.41 6.45 -0.18
N SER A 147 2.48 7.28 0.27
CA SER A 147 1.04 7.04 0.16
C SER A 147 0.40 8.15 -0.67
N ALA A 148 -0.07 7.81 -1.86
CA ALA A 148 -0.67 8.76 -2.78
C ALA A 148 -2.16 8.41 -3.03
N ASN A 149 -3.02 9.38 -2.79
CA ASN A 149 -4.46 9.30 -3.02
C ASN A 149 -4.85 10.22 -4.19
N GLY A 150 -5.14 9.63 -5.33
CA GLY A 150 -5.56 10.34 -6.54
C GLY A 150 -7.06 10.48 -6.61
N LEU A 151 -7.56 11.69 -6.33
CA LEU A 151 -8.93 12.07 -6.61
C LEU A 151 -8.95 12.80 -7.96
N PHE A 152 -9.24 12.06 -9.03
CA PHE A 152 -9.30 12.60 -10.38
C PHE A 152 -10.71 13.10 -10.66
N VAL A 153 -10.82 14.36 -11.02
CA VAL A 153 -12.10 15.07 -11.27
C VAL A 153 -12.13 15.60 -12.69
N ASP A 154 -13.33 15.85 -13.22
CA ASP A 154 -13.49 16.46 -14.55
C ASP A 154 -13.03 17.91 -14.53
N LYS A 155 -12.05 18.25 -15.39
CA LYS A 155 -11.56 19.63 -15.54
C LYS A 155 -12.61 20.62 -16.09
N GLY A 156 -13.66 20.10 -16.76
CA GLY A 156 -14.76 20.88 -17.30
C GLY A 156 -15.78 21.34 -16.26
N VAL A 157 -15.73 20.77 -15.03
CA VAL A 157 -16.64 21.12 -13.93
C VAL A 157 -15.85 21.78 -12.80
N PRO A 158 -16.27 22.96 -12.30
CA PRO A 158 -15.60 23.61 -11.18
C PRO A 158 -15.61 22.71 -9.92
N THR A 159 -14.45 22.59 -9.26
CA THR A 159 -14.34 21.94 -7.96
C THR A 159 -14.67 22.93 -6.85
N GLY A 160 -15.45 22.48 -5.85
CA GLY A 160 -15.88 23.32 -4.74
C GLY A 160 -14.70 23.87 -3.94
N GLU A 161 -14.71 25.18 -3.67
CA GLU A 161 -13.62 25.86 -2.97
C GLU A 161 -13.50 25.40 -1.51
N ASP A 162 -14.63 25.28 -0.79
CA ASP A 162 -14.68 24.79 0.59
C ASP A 162 -14.12 23.37 0.71
N TYR A 163 -14.38 22.53 -0.30
CA TYR A 163 -13.82 21.19 -0.37
C TYR A 163 -12.29 21.19 -0.54
N LEU A 164 -11.80 22.02 -1.47
CA LEU A 164 -10.34 22.18 -1.65
C LEU A 164 -9.66 22.73 -0.41
N GLN A 165 -10.30 23.66 0.31
CA GLN A 165 -9.81 24.17 1.59
C GLN A 165 -9.76 23.08 2.66
N SER A 166 -10.79 22.23 2.74
CA SER A 166 -10.83 21.10 3.67
C SER A 166 -9.71 20.10 3.38
N LEU A 167 -9.50 19.74 2.10
CA LEU A 167 -8.40 18.86 1.71
C LEU A 167 -7.03 19.45 2.05
N ALA A 168 -6.83 20.74 1.79
CA ALA A 168 -5.58 21.43 2.11
C ALA A 168 -5.33 21.48 3.61
N ARG A 169 -6.38 21.77 4.40
CA ARG A 169 -6.32 21.98 5.86
C ARG A 169 -6.08 20.69 6.65
N TYR A 170 -6.73 19.58 6.29
CA TYR A 170 -6.72 18.36 7.08
C TYR A 170 -5.94 17.21 6.44
N TYR A 171 -5.80 17.22 5.11
CA TYR A 171 -5.13 16.14 4.37
C TYR A 171 -3.86 16.59 3.64
N GLY A 172 -3.55 17.89 3.68
CA GLY A 172 -2.35 18.45 3.05
C GLY A 172 -2.33 18.38 1.52
N THR A 173 -3.44 18.06 0.86
CA THR A 173 -3.53 17.71 -0.57
C THR A 173 -4.67 18.46 -1.28
N GLY A 174 -5.05 18.00 -2.47
CA GLY A 174 -6.12 18.50 -3.32
C GLY A 174 -6.65 17.42 -4.27
N VAL A 175 -7.09 17.83 -5.47
CA VAL A 175 -7.61 16.94 -6.51
C VAL A 175 -6.78 17.06 -7.79
N TYR A 176 -6.97 16.14 -8.73
CA TYR A 176 -6.30 16.11 -10.03
C TYR A 176 -7.32 16.32 -11.14
N PRO A 177 -7.47 17.56 -11.69
CA PRO A 177 -8.35 17.81 -12.82
C PRO A 177 -7.80 17.13 -14.09
N VAL A 178 -8.65 16.35 -14.76
CA VAL A 178 -8.34 15.64 -16.01
C VAL A 178 -9.48 15.83 -17.01
N ASP A 179 -9.20 15.61 -18.30
CA ASP A 179 -10.21 15.64 -19.34
C ASP A 179 -10.70 14.21 -19.66
N PHE A 180 -11.77 13.79 -19.03
CA PHE A 180 -12.32 12.47 -19.32
C PHE A 180 -12.88 12.35 -20.76
N LEU A 181 -13.18 13.48 -21.45
CA LEU A 181 -13.58 13.46 -22.85
C LEU A 181 -12.42 13.15 -23.80
N ASP A 182 -11.17 13.41 -23.36
CA ASP A 182 -9.94 13.06 -24.08
C ASP A 182 -9.26 11.85 -23.42
N GLU A 183 -9.80 10.66 -23.68
CA GLU A 183 -9.26 9.39 -23.16
C GLU A 183 -7.80 9.17 -23.58
N ALA A 184 -7.45 9.58 -24.81
CA ALA A 184 -6.11 9.39 -25.35
C ALA A 184 -5.03 10.16 -24.59
N ALA A 185 -5.35 11.31 -24.04
CA ALA A 185 -4.45 12.09 -23.19
C ALA A 185 -4.56 11.69 -21.72
N THR A 186 -5.77 11.43 -21.20
CA THR A 186 -6.04 11.21 -19.78
C THR A 186 -5.52 9.86 -19.30
N SER A 187 -5.73 8.77 -20.04
CA SER A 187 -5.28 7.45 -19.60
C SER A 187 -3.76 7.36 -19.43
N PRO A 188 -2.92 7.81 -20.38
CA PRO A 188 -1.48 7.84 -20.18
C PRO A 188 -1.01 8.76 -19.05
N ALA A 189 -1.69 9.89 -18.81
CA ALA A 189 -1.36 10.83 -17.74
C ALA A 189 -1.63 10.21 -16.35
N ILE A 190 -2.74 9.50 -16.19
CA ILE A 190 -3.06 8.76 -14.95
C ILE A 190 -2.11 7.57 -14.78
N ASP A 191 -1.76 6.84 -15.84
CA ASP A 191 -0.74 5.79 -15.82
C ASP A 191 0.62 6.33 -15.34
N ALA A 192 1.02 7.50 -15.83
CA ALA A 192 2.24 8.19 -15.38
C ALA A 192 2.17 8.56 -13.89
N TRP A 193 1.00 9.00 -13.41
CA TRP A 193 0.77 9.28 -11.98
C TRP A 193 0.94 8.01 -11.13
N VAL A 194 0.31 6.91 -11.51
CA VAL A 194 0.43 5.62 -10.80
C VAL A 194 1.88 5.13 -10.82
N SER A 195 2.53 5.16 -11.98
CA SER A 195 3.93 4.73 -12.12
C SER A 195 4.87 5.53 -11.23
N LYS A 196 4.72 6.86 -11.21
CA LYS A 196 5.52 7.74 -10.36
C LYS A 196 5.34 7.40 -8.88
N ASN A 197 4.10 7.28 -8.42
CA ASN A 197 3.80 7.06 -6.99
C ASN A 197 4.07 5.63 -6.51
N THR A 198 4.43 4.72 -7.41
CA THR A 198 4.81 3.33 -7.09
C THR A 198 6.26 3.00 -7.44
N GLY A 199 7.11 4.01 -7.73
CA GLY A 199 8.49 3.77 -8.14
C GLY A 199 8.62 2.96 -9.44
N GLY A 200 7.64 3.05 -10.35
CA GLY A 200 7.61 2.32 -11.61
C GLY A 200 7.15 0.86 -11.52
N ARG A 201 6.76 0.39 -10.33
CA ARG A 201 6.30 -1.00 -10.12
C ARG A 201 4.95 -1.29 -10.73
N ILE A 202 4.06 -0.31 -10.69
CA ILE A 202 2.76 -0.35 -11.33
C ILE A 202 2.79 0.66 -12.47
N LYS A 203 2.86 0.16 -13.71
CA LYS A 203 3.02 1.02 -14.90
C LYS A 203 1.70 1.52 -15.47
N LYS A 204 0.59 0.87 -15.11
CA LYS A 204 -0.74 1.21 -15.62
C LYS A 204 -1.73 1.24 -14.47
N ALA A 205 -2.61 2.22 -14.51
CA ALA A 205 -3.72 2.29 -13.57
C ALA A 205 -4.59 1.01 -13.69
N PRO A 206 -5.11 0.49 -12.57
CA PRO A 206 -5.97 -0.69 -12.56
C PRO A 206 -7.40 -0.40 -13.06
N ALA A 207 -7.63 0.75 -13.64
CA ALA A 207 -8.93 1.20 -14.17
C ALA A 207 -8.76 1.73 -15.60
N GLN A 208 -9.77 1.49 -16.46
CA GLN A 208 -9.89 2.11 -17.77
C GLN A 208 -10.85 3.30 -17.68
N TYR A 209 -10.55 4.36 -18.41
CA TYR A 209 -11.32 5.60 -18.43
C TYR A 209 -12.06 5.75 -19.74
N ASN A 210 -13.23 6.35 -19.69
CA ASN A 210 -14.04 6.67 -20.86
C ASN A 210 -14.77 8.02 -20.66
N ARG A 211 -15.49 8.46 -21.67
CA ARG A 211 -16.19 9.76 -21.70
C ARG A 211 -17.32 9.90 -20.67
N GLU A 212 -17.77 8.80 -20.08
CA GLU A 212 -18.83 8.80 -19.08
C GLU A 212 -18.26 9.03 -17.66
N ASN A 213 -16.92 8.94 -17.50
CA ASN A 213 -16.29 9.16 -16.21
C ASN A 213 -16.43 10.63 -15.79
N THR A 214 -16.82 10.84 -14.55
CA THR A 214 -16.83 12.15 -13.88
C THR A 214 -15.86 12.20 -12.71
N PHE A 215 -15.52 11.01 -12.16
CA PHE A 215 -14.61 10.88 -11.03
C PHE A 215 -13.91 9.52 -11.02
N SER A 216 -12.67 9.53 -10.56
CA SER A 216 -11.90 8.30 -10.29
C SER A 216 -11.10 8.42 -9.01
N LEU A 217 -11.21 7.40 -8.15
CA LEU A 217 -10.41 7.24 -6.95
C LEU A 217 -9.31 6.21 -7.18
N LEU A 218 -8.06 6.63 -7.13
CA LEU A 218 -6.91 5.74 -7.19
C LEU A 218 -6.09 5.85 -5.90
N ASN A 219 -5.77 4.70 -5.33
CA ASN A 219 -4.92 4.60 -4.17
C ASN A 219 -3.64 3.84 -4.54
N ALA A 220 -2.50 4.49 -4.38
CA ALA A 220 -1.18 3.95 -4.64
C ALA A 220 -0.32 4.05 -3.38
N VAL A 221 0.24 2.94 -2.95
CA VAL A 221 1.09 2.90 -1.75
C VAL A 221 2.38 2.15 -2.04
N TYR A 222 3.46 2.72 -1.56
CA TYR A 222 4.79 2.14 -1.61
C TYR A 222 5.39 2.10 -0.21
N PHE A 223 5.99 0.97 0.15
CA PHE A 223 6.72 0.82 1.42
C PHE A 223 8.03 0.09 1.20
N ALA A 224 9.10 0.62 1.77
CA ALA A 224 10.41 0.01 1.77
C ALA A 224 11.10 0.23 3.12
N SER A 225 11.57 -0.85 3.75
CA SER A 225 12.30 -0.77 5.01
C SER A 225 13.16 -2.01 5.25
N ALA A 226 14.35 -1.82 5.81
CA ALA A 226 15.16 -2.90 6.33
C ALA A 226 14.55 -3.47 7.62
N TRP A 227 14.75 -4.76 7.88
CA TRP A 227 14.51 -5.33 9.20
C TRP A 227 15.42 -4.68 10.24
N ASN A 228 14.97 -4.60 11.48
CA ASN A 228 15.84 -4.17 12.58
C ASN A 228 17.05 -5.10 12.72
N VAL A 229 16.80 -6.41 12.65
CA VAL A 229 17.83 -7.47 12.57
C VAL A 229 17.57 -8.25 11.28
N PRO A 230 18.39 -8.07 10.22
CA PRO A 230 18.27 -8.85 8.99
C PRO A 230 18.55 -10.33 9.22
N PHE A 231 17.93 -11.19 8.40
CA PHE A 231 18.28 -12.61 8.34
C PHE A 231 19.61 -12.81 7.59
N ASP A 232 20.39 -13.81 8.00
CA ASP A 232 21.57 -14.23 7.24
C ASP A 232 21.11 -15.06 6.01
N PRO A 233 21.49 -14.69 4.79
CA PRO A 233 21.17 -15.50 3.61
C PRO A 233 21.75 -16.93 3.67
N ALA A 234 22.81 -17.17 4.46
CA ALA A 234 23.38 -18.51 4.66
C ALA A 234 22.42 -19.43 5.47
N ASP A 235 21.54 -18.84 6.28
CA ASP A 235 20.53 -19.56 7.06
C ASP A 235 19.19 -19.70 6.33
N THR A 236 19.10 -19.24 5.06
CA THR A 236 17.92 -19.47 4.20
C THR A 236 18.02 -20.85 3.57
N ALA A 237 17.04 -21.69 3.81
CA ALA A 237 16.99 -23.06 3.31
C ALA A 237 15.65 -23.38 2.64
N GLU A 238 15.66 -24.35 1.73
CA GLU A 238 14.44 -24.91 1.15
C GLU A 238 13.71 -25.74 2.19
N LEU A 239 12.56 -25.27 2.68
CA LEU A 239 11.73 -25.94 3.68
C LEU A 239 10.31 -26.23 3.12
N PRO A 240 9.63 -27.25 3.69
CA PRO A 240 8.27 -27.58 3.26
C PRO A 240 7.27 -26.48 3.69
N PHE A 241 6.35 -26.16 2.78
CA PHE A 241 5.18 -25.32 3.03
C PHE A 241 3.94 -26.01 2.50
N THR A 242 2.88 -26.06 3.30
CA THR A 242 1.58 -26.60 2.89
C THR A 242 0.70 -25.47 2.38
N THR A 243 0.39 -25.47 1.09
CA THR A 243 -0.42 -24.42 0.44
C THR A 243 -1.90 -24.50 0.84
N ALA A 244 -2.68 -23.45 0.51
CA ALA A 244 -4.10 -23.40 0.82
C ALA A 244 -4.93 -24.55 0.19
N ASP A 245 -4.48 -25.10 -0.94
CA ASP A 245 -5.08 -26.26 -1.59
C ASP A 245 -4.57 -27.62 -1.05
N GLY A 246 -3.75 -27.59 0.02
CA GLY A 246 -3.23 -28.78 0.70
C GLY A 246 -2.00 -29.42 0.05
N ARG A 247 -1.45 -28.85 -1.02
CA ARG A 247 -0.21 -29.34 -1.62
C ARG A 247 1.00 -28.97 -0.76
N GLN A 248 1.93 -29.89 -0.61
CA GLN A 248 3.23 -29.60 0.00
C GLN A 248 4.22 -29.17 -1.08
N ILE A 249 4.85 -28.04 -0.87
CA ILE A 249 5.85 -27.44 -1.76
C ILE A 249 7.13 -27.12 -0.99
N SER A 250 8.26 -27.01 -1.69
CA SER A 250 9.52 -26.53 -1.10
C SER A 250 9.64 -25.04 -1.39
N VAL A 251 9.99 -24.24 -0.37
CA VAL A 251 10.11 -22.78 -0.49
C VAL A 251 11.35 -22.26 0.22
N PRO A 252 12.05 -21.25 -0.32
CA PRO A 252 13.15 -20.60 0.37
C PRO A 252 12.64 -19.93 1.65
N THR A 253 13.07 -20.45 2.80
CA THR A 253 12.64 -20.01 4.13
C THR A 253 13.83 -19.46 4.90
N MET A 254 13.72 -18.20 5.28
CA MET A 254 14.69 -17.50 6.14
C MET A 254 14.55 -18.01 7.56
N SER A 255 15.67 -18.11 8.29
CA SER A 255 15.62 -18.49 9.70
C SER A 255 16.60 -17.68 10.56
N GLY A 256 16.26 -17.53 11.85
CA GLY A 256 17.10 -16.83 12.81
C GLY A 256 16.46 -16.74 14.18
N VAL A 257 17.31 -16.54 15.21
CA VAL A 257 16.86 -16.24 16.58
C VAL A 257 16.92 -14.73 16.79
N GLN A 258 15.80 -14.14 17.18
CA GLN A 258 15.68 -12.70 17.46
C GLN A 258 14.83 -12.48 18.72
N ASP A 259 15.05 -11.36 19.42
CA ASP A 259 14.17 -10.95 20.50
C ASP A 259 12.91 -10.32 19.92
N LEU A 260 11.80 -11.07 19.94
CA LEU A 260 10.54 -10.70 19.33
C LEU A 260 9.39 -10.73 20.34
N ASN A 261 8.42 -9.85 20.18
CA ASN A 261 7.13 -9.97 20.84
C ASN A 261 6.45 -11.21 20.24
N PHE A 262 6.21 -12.21 21.07
CA PHE A 262 5.57 -13.47 20.69
C PHE A 262 4.33 -13.69 21.54
N ALA A 263 3.25 -14.10 20.92
CA ALA A 263 2.00 -14.48 21.60
C ALA A 263 1.42 -15.75 21.00
N ARG A 264 0.68 -16.50 21.81
CA ARG A 264 -0.07 -17.67 21.36
C ARG A 264 -1.35 -17.83 22.16
N SER A 265 -2.37 -18.40 21.53
CA SER A 265 -3.63 -18.77 22.14
C SER A 265 -4.08 -20.13 21.58
N GLY A 266 -5.20 -20.68 22.04
CA GLY A 266 -5.73 -21.92 21.49
C GLY A 266 -6.32 -21.70 20.09
N GLY A 267 -5.49 -21.77 19.06
CA GLY A 267 -5.92 -21.63 17.66
C GLY A 267 -4.93 -20.86 16.78
N TRP A 268 -4.03 -20.07 17.37
CA TRP A 268 -3.05 -19.29 16.63
C TRP A 268 -1.75 -19.02 17.40
N GLN A 269 -0.70 -18.70 16.65
CA GLN A 269 0.56 -18.13 17.12
C GLN A 269 0.83 -16.83 16.36
N ALA A 270 1.46 -15.86 17.01
CA ALA A 270 1.76 -14.58 16.38
C ALA A 270 3.10 -14.02 16.84
N VAL A 271 3.69 -13.18 16.00
CA VAL A 271 4.96 -12.51 16.27
C VAL A 271 4.98 -11.14 15.61
N ASP A 272 5.56 -10.15 16.29
CA ASP A 272 5.92 -8.88 15.71
C ASP A 272 7.39 -8.90 15.29
N LEU A 273 7.65 -8.78 13.98
CA LEU A 273 8.99 -8.67 13.39
C LEU A 273 9.29 -7.19 13.13
N PRO A 274 10.21 -6.57 13.91
CA PRO A 274 10.47 -5.14 13.81
C PRO A 274 11.22 -4.76 12.54
N TYR A 275 10.80 -3.68 11.90
CA TYR A 275 11.65 -2.94 10.98
C TYR A 275 12.66 -2.07 11.73
N ALA A 276 13.62 -1.51 11.02
CA ALA A 276 14.69 -0.73 11.62
C ALA A 276 14.19 0.52 12.37
N GLU A 277 13.04 1.08 11.97
CA GLU A 277 12.45 2.28 12.58
C GLU A 277 10.93 2.29 12.38
N GLY A 278 10.17 2.61 13.41
CA GLY A 278 8.78 3.05 13.40
C GLY A 278 7.71 2.05 12.95
N PHE A 279 8.08 0.87 12.43
CA PHE A 279 7.13 -0.11 11.89
C PHE A 279 7.42 -1.52 12.39
N VAL A 280 6.39 -2.35 12.37
CA VAL A 280 6.49 -3.79 12.61
C VAL A 280 5.72 -4.55 11.51
N MET A 281 6.22 -5.73 11.14
CA MET A 281 5.42 -6.72 10.44
C MET A 281 4.86 -7.67 11.49
N ARG A 282 3.56 -7.60 11.72
CA ARG A 282 2.80 -8.50 12.57
C ARG A 282 2.40 -9.72 11.74
N LEU A 283 2.76 -10.89 12.20
CA LEU A 283 2.53 -12.16 11.49
C LEU A 283 1.65 -13.05 12.37
N VAL A 284 0.58 -13.61 11.81
CA VAL A 284 -0.38 -14.47 12.51
C VAL A 284 -0.54 -15.80 11.77
N LEU A 285 -0.24 -16.88 12.47
CA LEU A 285 -0.26 -18.25 11.97
C LEU A 285 -1.34 -19.06 12.70
N PRO A 286 -2.30 -19.69 12.02
CA PRO A 286 -3.22 -20.62 12.69
C PRO A 286 -2.47 -21.88 13.17
N ASP A 287 -2.89 -22.48 14.27
CA ASP A 287 -2.25 -23.71 14.81
C ASP A 287 -2.38 -24.89 13.83
N SER A 288 -3.43 -24.90 13.02
CA SER A 288 -3.67 -25.95 12.01
C SER A 288 -4.55 -25.43 10.87
N GLY A 289 -4.60 -26.21 9.79
CA GLY A 289 -5.46 -25.93 8.64
C GLY A 289 -4.75 -25.15 7.53
N THR A 290 -5.45 -24.98 6.42
CA THR A 290 -4.96 -24.37 5.17
C THR A 290 -5.68 -23.07 4.81
N SER A 291 -6.65 -22.63 5.64
CA SER A 291 -7.47 -21.42 5.36
C SER A 291 -6.84 -20.11 5.81
N GLY A 292 -5.75 -20.17 6.57
CA GLY A 292 -5.22 -19.00 7.27
C GLY A 292 -6.03 -18.64 8.52
N PRO A 293 -5.57 -17.66 9.34
CA PRO A 293 -6.26 -17.23 10.55
C PRO A 293 -7.55 -16.49 10.22
N GLY A 294 -8.55 -16.58 11.11
CA GLY A 294 -9.77 -15.78 11.03
C GLY A 294 -9.55 -14.32 11.41
N ALA A 295 -10.51 -13.46 11.08
CA ALA A 295 -10.42 -12.03 11.41
C ALA A 295 -10.34 -11.78 12.94
N GLN A 296 -11.05 -12.62 13.73
CA GLN A 296 -11.00 -12.54 15.19
C GLN A 296 -9.62 -12.95 15.73
N ASP A 297 -9.02 -14.03 15.18
CA ASP A 297 -7.67 -14.47 15.57
C ASP A 297 -6.63 -13.37 15.34
N VAL A 298 -6.74 -12.64 14.22
CA VAL A 298 -5.84 -11.52 13.89
C VAL A 298 -6.04 -10.36 14.88
N ALA A 299 -7.29 -10.05 15.23
CA ALA A 299 -7.59 -9.00 16.21
C ALA A 299 -7.08 -9.36 17.62
N ASP A 300 -7.30 -10.60 18.06
CA ASP A 300 -6.85 -11.09 19.36
C ASP A 300 -5.32 -11.16 19.43
N ALA A 301 -4.66 -11.58 18.35
CA ALA A 301 -3.22 -11.60 18.23
C ALA A 301 -2.63 -10.17 18.32
N ALA A 302 -3.26 -9.19 17.69
CA ALA A 302 -2.84 -7.80 17.78
C ALA A 302 -2.83 -7.30 19.23
N LEU A 303 -3.90 -7.53 19.97
CA LEU A 303 -4.01 -7.15 21.39
C LEU A 303 -2.99 -7.89 22.27
N ALA A 304 -2.79 -9.17 22.03
CA ALA A 304 -1.84 -9.97 22.78
C ALA A 304 -0.39 -9.53 22.56
N LEU A 305 -0.03 -9.20 21.33
CA LEU A 305 1.32 -8.72 20.98
C LEU A 305 1.64 -7.33 21.53
N GLU A 306 0.63 -6.44 21.65
CA GLU A 306 0.81 -5.13 22.28
C GLU A 306 1.24 -5.21 23.76
N SER A 307 0.88 -6.28 24.44
CA SER A 307 1.23 -6.52 25.86
C SER A 307 2.39 -7.51 26.04
N ALA A 308 2.86 -8.15 24.96
CA ALA A 308 3.95 -9.13 25.03
C ALA A 308 5.31 -8.47 25.21
N ALA A 309 6.15 -9.04 26.08
CA ALA A 309 7.56 -8.64 26.17
C ALA A 309 8.41 -9.38 25.11
N PRO A 310 9.44 -8.73 24.55
CA PRO A 310 10.36 -9.41 23.65
C PRO A 310 11.07 -10.59 24.33
N ALA A 311 11.16 -11.71 23.60
CA ALA A 311 11.85 -12.93 24.07
C ALA A 311 12.59 -13.58 22.91
N PRO A 312 13.72 -14.30 23.17
CA PRO A 312 14.44 -15.04 22.16
C PRO A 312 13.54 -16.03 21.43
N THR A 313 13.26 -15.75 20.16
CA THR A 313 12.31 -16.53 19.35
C THR A 313 12.99 -17.00 18.07
N GLN A 314 13.01 -18.33 17.85
CA GLN A 314 13.42 -18.93 16.59
C GLN A 314 12.30 -18.74 15.57
N LEU A 315 12.54 -17.94 14.57
CA LEU A 315 11.62 -17.65 13.49
C LEU A 315 12.03 -18.38 12.21
N PHE A 316 11.05 -19.04 11.55
CA PHE A 316 11.16 -19.57 10.19
C PHE A 316 10.10 -18.88 9.33
N LEU A 317 10.54 -18.06 8.38
CA LEU A 317 9.66 -17.22 7.56
C LEU A 317 10.00 -17.41 6.08
N PRO A 318 9.06 -17.88 5.24
CA PRO A 318 9.30 -17.98 3.80
C PRO A 318 9.54 -16.59 3.19
N LYS A 319 10.25 -16.54 2.07
CA LYS A 319 10.31 -15.36 1.20
C LYS A 319 9.08 -15.36 0.30
N TRP A 320 8.54 -14.18 0.01
CA TRP A 320 7.44 -14.06 -0.95
C TRP A 320 7.45 -12.74 -1.69
N ASP A 321 6.80 -12.74 -2.84
CA ASP A 321 6.49 -11.56 -3.65
C ASP A 321 5.01 -11.55 -3.98
N GLN A 322 4.32 -10.45 -3.68
CA GLN A 322 2.88 -10.33 -3.87
C GLN A 322 2.51 -9.02 -4.55
N LYS A 323 1.51 -9.12 -5.39
CA LYS A 323 0.85 -7.98 -6.02
C LYS A 323 -0.63 -8.26 -6.11
N SER A 324 -1.46 -7.27 -5.83
CA SER A 324 -2.91 -7.36 -5.99
C SER A 324 -3.48 -6.08 -6.57
N LYS A 325 -4.57 -6.24 -7.31
CA LYS A 325 -5.39 -5.15 -7.83
C LYS A 325 -6.83 -5.37 -7.40
N PHE A 326 -7.47 -4.32 -6.95
CA PHE A 326 -8.85 -4.33 -6.51
C PHE A 326 -9.69 -3.40 -7.36
N ASP A 327 -10.83 -3.90 -7.84
CA ASP A 327 -11.96 -3.06 -8.21
C ASP A 327 -12.72 -2.68 -6.93
N LEU A 328 -12.39 -1.50 -6.38
CA LEU A 328 -12.93 -1.06 -5.10
C LEU A 328 -14.45 -0.84 -5.13
N ARG A 329 -15.07 -0.61 -6.29
CA ARG A 329 -16.52 -0.47 -6.37
C ARG A 329 -17.23 -1.75 -5.92
N LYS A 330 -16.69 -2.93 -6.28
CA LYS A 330 -17.21 -4.22 -5.80
C LYS A 330 -17.08 -4.35 -4.30
N VAL A 331 -15.92 -3.99 -3.76
CA VAL A 331 -15.66 -4.01 -2.31
C VAL A 331 -16.60 -3.04 -1.59
N PHE A 332 -16.78 -1.83 -2.09
CA PHE A 332 -17.70 -0.83 -1.52
C PHE A 332 -19.14 -1.31 -1.53
N ALA A 333 -19.58 -1.92 -2.64
CA ALA A 333 -20.92 -2.51 -2.74
C ALA A 333 -21.12 -3.65 -1.73
N SER A 334 -20.13 -4.53 -1.55
CA SER A 334 -20.18 -5.63 -0.57
C SER A 334 -20.17 -5.14 0.88
N LEU A 335 -19.56 -3.99 1.15
CA LEU A 335 -19.61 -3.33 2.45
C LEU A 335 -20.95 -2.66 2.76
N GLY A 336 -21.80 -2.42 1.75
CA GLY A 336 -23.07 -1.75 1.89
C GLY A 336 -23.06 -0.25 1.55
N LEU A 337 -22.00 0.27 0.89
CA LEU A 337 -21.88 1.66 0.44
C LEU A 337 -22.67 1.89 -0.87
N GLN A 338 -23.98 1.63 -0.85
CA GLN A 338 -24.83 1.68 -2.04
C GLN A 338 -25.19 3.11 -2.43
N GLU A 339 -25.55 3.93 -1.45
CA GLU A 339 -25.90 5.35 -1.67
C GLU A 339 -24.67 6.10 -2.23
N MET A 340 -23.48 5.85 -1.65
CA MET A 340 -22.21 6.40 -2.14
C MET A 340 -21.95 6.06 -3.62
N LEU A 341 -22.30 4.86 -4.06
CA LEU A 341 -22.06 4.40 -5.43
C LEU A 341 -23.14 4.84 -6.44
N GLN A 342 -24.35 5.21 -5.97
CA GLN A 342 -25.51 5.50 -6.81
C GLN A 342 -25.98 6.95 -6.75
N THR A 343 -25.45 7.74 -5.80
CA THR A 343 -25.87 9.13 -5.59
C THR A 343 -25.66 9.98 -6.85
N GLU A 344 -26.58 10.93 -7.05
CA GLU A 344 -26.46 11.94 -8.12
C GLU A 344 -26.06 13.32 -7.59
N THR A 345 -26.24 13.56 -6.28
CA THR A 345 -26.02 14.87 -5.65
C THR A 345 -25.21 14.81 -4.36
N GLY A 346 -24.94 13.61 -3.85
CA GLY A 346 -24.24 13.42 -2.58
C GLY A 346 -22.82 13.98 -2.53
N PHE A 347 -22.23 14.26 -3.69
CA PHE A 347 -20.88 14.82 -3.85
C PHE A 347 -20.85 16.18 -4.56
N ASP A 348 -21.98 16.89 -4.63
CA ASP A 348 -22.06 18.20 -5.28
C ASP A 348 -21.13 19.25 -4.65
N SER A 349 -20.72 19.06 -3.39
CA SER A 349 -19.69 19.88 -2.73
C SER A 349 -18.30 19.68 -3.35
N ILE A 350 -18.03 18.53 -3.99
CA ILE A 350 -16.83 18.29 -4.75
C ILE A 350 -16.99 18.85 -6.15
N GLN A 351 -17.89 18.26 -6.91
CA GLN A 351 -18.32 18.72 -8.24
C GLN A 351 -19.78 18.33 -8.47
N ARG A 352 -20.54 19.20 -9.11
CA ARG A 352 -21.95 18.91 -9.43
C ARG A 352 -22.05 17.69 -10.33
N GLY A 353 -22.91 16.73 -9.92
CA GLY A 353 -23.18 15.52 -10.69
C GLY A 353 -22.05 14.49 -10.67
N LEU A 354 -21.13 14.59 -9.70
CA LEU A 354 -20.03 13.64 -9.55
C LEU A 354 -20.56 12.25 -9.20
N LYS A 355 -20.09 11.24 -9.95
CA LYS A 355 -20.38 9.81 -9.72
C LYS A 355 -19.07 9.04 -9.62
N ILE A 356 -18.99 8.12 -8.65
CA ILE A 356 -17.82 7.25 -8.47
C ILE A 356 -17.91 6.10 -9.48
N GLU A 357 -17.37 6.29 -10.67
CA GLU A 357 -17.42 5.27 -11.72
C GLU A 357 -16.21 4.36 -11.74
N LYS A 358 -15.08 4.87 -11.26
CA LYS A 358 -13.86 4.10 -11.10
C LYS A 358 -13.28 4.30 -9.71
N ALA A 359 -13.02 3.19 -9.04
CA ALA A 359 -12.29 3.17 -7.78
C ALA A 359 -11.40 1.94 -7.76
N ALA A 360 -10.10 2.11 -7.57
CA ALA A 360 -9.17 1.02 -7.64
C ALA A 360 -8.00 1.20 -6.68
N GLN A 361 -7.49 0.08 -6.15
CA GLN A 361 -6.25 0.01 -5.40
C GLN A 361 -5.32 -0.99 -6.07
N SER A 362 -4.04 -0.66 -6.10
CA SER A 362 -2.98 -1.62 -6.36
C SER A 362 -1.98 -1.57 -5.22
N ALA A 363 -1.62 -2.74 -4.72
CA ALA A 363 -0.59 -2.91 -3.71
C ALA A 363 0.40 -4.00 -4.12
N ASN A 364 1.65 -3.85 -3.74
CA ASN A 364 2.68 -4.87 -3.92
C ASN A 364 3.65 -4.87 -2.74
N ILE A 365 4.21 -6.04 -2.46
CA ILE A 365 5.22 -6.25 -1.43
C ILE A 365 6.13 -7.39 -1.81
N THR A 366 7.42 -7.25 -1.50
CA THR A 366 8.38 -8.35 -1.51
C THR A 366 9.03 -8.45 -0.15
N VAL A 367 9.10 -9.64 0.41
CA VAL A 367 9.72 -9.93 1.70
C VAL A 367 10.91 -10.84 1.49
N ALA A 368 12.06 -10.40 1.98
CA ALA A 368 13.35 -11.07 1.85
C ALA A 368 14.24 -10.84 3.10
N GLU A 369 15.43 -11.39 3.09
CA GLU A 369 16.34 -11.46 4.25
C GLU A 369 16.68 -10.09 4.84
N LYS A 370 16.80 -9.05 4.00
CA LYS A 370 17.19 -7.71 4.46
C LYS A 370 16.01 -6.84 4.91
N GLY A 371 14.80 -7.17 4.48
CA GLY A 371 13.65 -6.31 4.75
C GLY A 371 12.50 -6.54 3.77
N THR A 372 11.67 -5.53 3.69
CA THR A 372 10.57 -5.43 2.73
C THR A 372 10.93 -4.43 1.66
N ILE A 373 11.03 -4.91 0.44
CA ILE A 373 11.06 -4.17 -0.85
C ILE A 373 10.81 -5.21 -1.95
N ALA A 374 10.69 -4.78 -3.21
CA ALA A 374 10.71 -5.71 -4.33
C ALA A 374 12.11 -6.02 -4.83
N ALA A 375 12.35 -7.28 -4.87
CA ALA A 375 13.27 -8.07 -5.71
C ALA A 375 14.79 -7.95 -5.53
N ALA A 376 15.35 -9.16 -5.48
CA ALA A 376 16.68 -9.66 -5.87
C ALA A 376 17.86 -9.54 -4.91
N VAL A 377 18.34 -10.71 -4.61
CA VAL A 377 19.49 -11.21 -3.82
C VAL A 377 20.80 -10.47 -4.09
N THR A 378 21.49 -10.07 -3.03
CA THR A 378 22.95 -9.97 -2.99
C THR A 378 23.46 -10.17 -1.56
N GLN A 379 24.53 -10.96 -1.40
CA GLN A 379 25.16 -11.32 -0.15
C GLN A 379 25.58 -10.14 0.71
N ILE A 380 25.25 -10.20 2.00
CA ILE A 380 25.92 -9.45 3.06
C ILE A 380 26.22 -10.43 4.19
N ASN A 381 27.46 -10.41 4.67
CA ASN A 381 27.87 -11.19 5.83
C ASN A 381 27.24 -10.59 7.09
N ALA A 382 26.20 -11.21 7.61
CA ALA A 382 25.68 -10.95 8.94
C ALA A 382 26.49 -11.79 9.95
N ARG A 383 26.84 -11.21 11.09
CA ARG A 383 27.49 -11.95 12.18
C ARG A 383 26.42 -12.80 12.86
N ALA A 384 26.65 -14.10 12.89
CA ALA A 384 25.87 -15.01 13.71
C ALA A 384 25.95 -14.57 15.19
N VAL A 385 24.79 -14.34 15.80
CA VAL A 385 24.68 -14.26 17.26
C VAL A 385 24.71 -15.69 17.78
N SER A 386 25.88 -16.16 18.13
CA SER A 386 26.08 -17.52 18.65
C SER A 386 25.56 -17.61 20.07
N GLY A 387 24.64 -18.54 20.35
CA GLY A 387 24.50 -19.18 21.62
C GLY A 387 23.35 -18.82 22.55
N VAL A 388 22.36 -18.03 22.13
CA VAL A 388 21.13 -17.87 22.94
C VAL A 388 20.17 -18.99 22.58
N ALA A 389 19.79 -19.82 23.57
CA ALA A 389 18.73 -20.82 23.37
C ALA A 389 17.40 -20.08 23.16
N ALA A 390 16.69 -20.39 22.06
CA ALA A 390 15.39 -19.84 21.81
C ALA A 390 14.40 -20.30 22.88
N MET A 391 13.60 -19.37 23.41
CA MET A 391 12.50 -19.69 24.33
C MET A 391 11.22 -20.07 23.57
N ASN A 392 11.03 -19.50 22.40
CA ASN A 392 9.89 -19.74 21.52
C ASN A 392 10.38 -20.18 20.13
N GLU A 393 9.51 -20.92 19.42
CA GLU A 393 9.70 -21.26 18.02
C GLU A 393 8.40 -21.03 17.26
N ILE A 394 8.49 -20.40 16.08
CA ILE A 394 7.35 -20.26 15.16
C ILE A 394 7.81 -20.55 13.73
N ARG A 395 7.04 -21.40 13.02
CA ARG A 395 7.30 -21.80 11.63
C ARG A 395 6.11 -21.43 10.77
N PHE A 396 6.32 -20.50 9.85
CA PHE A 396 5.33 -20.13 8.84
C PHE A 396 5.38 -21.12 7.67
N ASP A 397 4.87 -22.33 7.90
CA ASP A 397 4.90 -23.48 7.00
C ASP A 397 3.52 -23.80 6.37
N ARG A 398 2.54 -22.93 6.54
CA ARG A 398 1.17 -23.00 6.02
C ARG A 398 0.58 -21.60 5.87
N PRO A 399 -0.63 -21.44 5.28
CA PRO A 399 -1.23 -20.12 5.06
C PRO A 399 -1.28 -19.26 6.32
N PHE A 400 -0.82 -18.04 6.19
CA PHE A 400 -0.74 -17.06 7.28
C PHE A 400 -1.19 -15.67 6.81
N GLN A 401 -1.51 -14.82 7.76
CA GLN A 401 -1.76 -13.39 7.52
C GLN A 401 -0.65 -12.54 8.11
N TYR A 402 -0.48 -11.37 7.51
CA TYR A 402 0.43 -10.35 8.03
C TYR A 402 -0.19 -8.96 7.93
N GLU A 403 0.26 -8.08 8.83
CA GLU A 403 0.00 -6.65 8.80
C GLU A 403 1.34 -5.90 8.87
N ILE A 404 1.50 -4.80 8.10
CA ILE A 404 2.55 -3.81 8.38
C ILE A 404 1.89 -2.68 9.14
N VAL A 405 2.30 -2.49 10.38
CA VAL A 405 1.71 -1.54 11.31
C VAL A 405 2.72 -0.45 11.65
N HIS A 406 2.28 0.81 11.59
CA HIS A 406 3.05 1.91 12.14
C HIS A 406 2.88 1.93 13.66
N VAL A 407 3.99 1.78 14.39
CA VAL A 407 3.97 1.52 15.85
C VAL A 407 3.29 2.67 16.62
N GLU A 408 3.63 3.91 16.31
CA GLU A 408 3.12 5.09 17.01
C GLU A 408 1.60 5.27 16.83
N THR A 409 1.10 5.12 15.59
CA THR A 409 -0.33 5.33 15.32
C THR A 409 -1.17 4.07 15.48
N GLY A 410 -0.56 2.87 15.49
CA GLY A 410 -1.25 1.59 15.46
C GLY A 410 -2.04 1.33 14.16
N LEU A 411 -1.81 2.14 13.11
CA LEU A 411 -2.52 2.02 11.84
C LEU A 411 -1.96 0.84 11.03
N PRO A 412 -2.79 -0.13 10.60
CA PRO A 412 -2.39 -1.12 9.63
C PRO A 412 -2.29 -0.48 8.23
N LEU A 413 -1.06 -0.32 7.76
CA LEU A 413 -0.79 0.24 6.44
C LEU A 413 -0.98 -0.78 5.35
N PHE A 414 -0.54 -2.02 5.59
CA PHE A 414 -0.76 -3.15 4.71
C PHE A 414 -1.34 -4.31 5.48
N MET A 415 -2.18 -5.05 4.83
CA MET A 415 -2.70 -6.34 5.29
C MET A 415 -2.63 -7.33 4.14
N GLY A 416 -2.13 -8.54 4.42
CA GLY A 416 -1.99 -9.56 3.39
C GLY A 416 -2.15 -10.98 3.90
N ARG A 417 -2.39 -11.88 2.97
CA ARG A 417 -2.42 -13.33 3.20
C ARG A 417 -1.45 -14.01 2.24
N VAL A 418 -0.65 -14.92 2.76
CA VAL A 418 0.24 -15.78 2.00
C VAL A 418 -0.35 -17.19 2.00
N SER A 419 -0.78 -17.65 0.85
CA SER A 419 -1.38 -18.97 0.63
C SER A 419 -0.46 -19.94 -0.13
N ASP A 420 0.44 -19.39 -0.96
CA ASP A 420 1.55 -20.05 -1.64
C ASP A 420 2.69 -19.04 -1.82
N PRO A 421 3.81 -19.15 -1.09
CA PRO A 421 4.91 -18.18 -1.17
C PRO A 421 5.58 -18.07 -2.55
N ARG A 422 5.44 -19.10 -3.41
CA ARG A 422 6.02 -19.10 -4.78
C ARG A 422 5.11 -18.45 -5.82
N ALA A 423 3.82 -18.32 -5.52
CA ALA A 423 2.89 -17.68 -6.44
C ALA A 423 3.16 -16.18 -6.46
N ALA A 424 3.83 -15.72 -7.52
CA ALA A 424 3.92 -14.30 -7.81
C ALA A 424 2.51 -13.74 -8.03
N GLY A 425 2.20 -12.59 -7.47
CA GLY A 425 0.95 -11.90 -7.73
C GLY A 425 0.77 -11.62 -9.23
N SER A 426 -0.43 -11.82 -9.73
CA SER A 426 -0.81 -11.61 -11.15
C SER A 426 -0.78 -10.14 -11.55
#